data_2cba94f8112eac58d7bd6b0cc0d98a26
#
_entry.id   2cba94f8112eac58d7bd6b0cc0d98a26
#
_cell.length_a   1.000
_cell.length_b   1.000
_cell.length_c   1.000
_cell.angle_alpha   90.00
_cell.angle_beta   90.00
_cell.angle_gamma   90.00
#
_symmetry.space_group_name_H-M   'P 1'
#
loop_
_entity.id
_entity.type
_entity.pdbx_description
1 polymer ?
#
loop_
_entity_poly.entity_id
_entity_poly.type
_entity_poly.pdbx_seq_one_letter_code
_entity_poly.pdbx_strand_id
1 'polypeptide(L)'
;LDNTVGEVLAQHDMKQLRIAETEKYPHVTYFMSGGREAEFPGEKRILIDSPKVATYDLKPEMSAYEVTDALLKELESGDRNAIILNFANPDMVGHSGKLEPTIKAIE
;
A
#
# COMPACT_ATOMS: atom_id res chain seq x y z
N LEU A 1 10.80 -17.68 -1.51
CA LEU A 1 9.89 -18.07 -2.60
C LEU A 1 10.40 -17.56 -3.94
N ASP A 2 10.20 -18.39 -4.96
CA ASP A 2 10.56 -18.04 -6.33
C ASP A 2 9.31 -17.66 -7.12
N ASN A 3 9.52 -16.91 -8.18
CA ASN A 3 8.46 -16.50 -9.10
C ASN A 3 7.32 -15.73 -8.46
N THR A 4 7.66 -14.89 -7.48
CA THR A 4 6.69 -13.91 -6.98
C THR A 4 6.41 -12.87 -8.07
N VAL A 5 5.29 -12.16 -7.96
CA VAL A 5 4.90 -11.16 -8.97
C VAL A 5 5.99 -10.11 -9.19
N GLY A 6 6.62 -9.63 -8.12
CA GLY A 6 7.70 -8.65 -8.24
C GLY A 6 8.94 -9.18 -8.95
N GLU A 7 9.30 -10.43 -8.69
CA GLU A 7 10.42 -11.06 -9.37
C GLU A 7 10.15 -11.22 -10.87
N VAL A 8 8.95 -11.66 -11.24
CA VAL A 8 8.57 -11.82 -12.65
C VAL A 8 8.58 -10.48 -13.39
N LEU A 9 8.06 -9.43 -12.75
CA LEU A 9 8.12 -8.08 -13.33
C LEU A 9 9.56 -7.63 -13.56
N ALA A 10 10.45 -7.88 -12.59
CA ALA A 10 11.86 -7.53 -12.71
C ALA A 10 12.56 -8.31 -13.83
N GLN A 11 12.22 -9.58 -13.99
CA GLN A 11 12.77 -10.42 -15.07
C GLN A 11 12.39 -9.92 -16.46
N HIS A 12 11.30 -9.18 -16.58
CA HIS A 12 10.85 -8.59 -17.85
C HIS A 12 11.19 -7.10 -17.95
N ASP A 13 12.12 -6.62 -17.14
CA ASP A 13 12.59 -5.23 -17.11
C ASP A 13 11.45 -4.22 -16.90
N MET A 14 10.41 -4.63 -16.22
CA MET A 14 9.27 -3.76 -15.91
C MET A 14 9.51 -2.99 -14.62
N LYS A 15 9.05 -1.74 -14.60
CA LYS A 15 9.10 -0.88 -13.42
C LYS A 15 7.84 -1.03 -12.61
N GLN A 16 7.99 -1.24 -11.30
CA GLN A 16 6.87 -1.42 -10.39
C GLN A 16 6.92 -0.46 -9.23
N LEU A 17 5.75 -0.06 -8.76
CA LEU A 17 5.57 0.75 -7.56
C LEU A 17 4.80 -0.05 -6.53
N ARG A 18 5.27 -0.01 -5.30
CA ARG A 18 4.57 -0.55 -4.12
C ARG A 18 4.28 0.59 -3.17
N ILE A 19 3.02 0.80 -2.84
CA ILE A 19 2.61 1.95 -2.02
C ILE A 19 1.51 1.54 -1.05
N ALA A 20 1.69 1.92 0.20
CA ALA A 20 0.71 1.74 1.27
C ALA A 20 1.07 2.63 2.44
N GLU A 21 0.13 2.81 3.36
CA GLU A 21 0.45 3.41 4.65
C GLU A 21 0.99 2.36 5.62
N THR A 22 1.54 2.80 6.75
CA THR A 22 2.31 1.97 7.70
C THR A 22 1.67 0.61 7.99
N GLU A 23 0.37 0.57 8.26
CA GLU A 23 -0.31 -0.65 8.70
C GLU A 23 -0.36 -1.75 7.64
N LYS A 24 -0.26 -1.39 6.37
CA LYS A 24 -0.31 -2.35 5.25
C LYS A 24 0.96 -2.36 4.39
N TYR A 25 1.96 -1.59 4.76
CA TYR A 25 3.22 -1.54 4.01
C TYR A 25 3.89 -2.91 3.89
N PRO A 26 4.04 -3.69 4.98
CA PRO A 26 4.63 -5.04 4.86
C PRO A 26 3.84 -5.96 3.93
N HIS A 27 2.53 -5.77 3.83
CA HIS A 27 1.67 -6.62 3.00
C HIS A 27 1.97 -6.43 1.51
N VAL A 28 2.28 -5.21 1.07
CA VAL A 28 2.62 -4.94 -0.34
C VAL A 28 4.12 -5.05 -0.62
N THR A 29 4.95 -5.26 0.38
CA THR A 29 6.41 -5.37 0.24
C THR A 29 6.89 -6.74 0.67
N TYR A 30 7.20 -6.92 1.94
CA TYR A 30 7.80 -8.14 2.46
C TYR A 30 6.97 -9.39 2.18
N PHE A 31 5.68 -9.38 2.50
CA PHE A 31 4.82 -10.55 2.32
C PHE A 31 4.57 -10.85 0.85
N MET A 32 4.30 -9.83 0.05
CA MET A 32 4.08 -10.02 -1.38
C MET A 32 5.36 -10.46 -2.11
N SER A 33 6.52 -10.12 -1.57
CA SER A 33 7.82 -10.55 -2.11
C SER A 33 8.29 -11.89 -1.54
N GLY A 34 7.40 -12.62 -0.87
CA GLY A 34 7.70 -13.95 -0.37
C GLY A 34 8.75 -13.98 0.74
N GLY A 35 8.81 -12.94 1.57
CA GLY A 35 9.75 -12.82 2.67
C GLY A 35 11.06 -12.12 2.32
N ARG A 36 11.14 -11.50 1.13
CA ARG A 36 12.32 -10.76 0.71
C ARG A 36 12.21 -9.31 1.12
N GLU A 37 13.19 -8.80 1.89
CA GLU A 37 13.27 -7.40 2.31
C GLU A 37 13.71 -6.48 1.19
N ALA A 38 14.70 -6.91 0.40
CA ALA A 38 15.30 -6.08 -0.64
C ALA A 38 14.36 -5.84 -1.80
N GLU A 39 14.42 -4.65 -2.38
CA GLU A 39 13.70 -4.31 -3.60
C GLU A 39 14.20 -5.12 -4.79
N PHE A 40 13.31 -5.46 -5.70
CA PHE A 40 13.69 -6.00 -6.99
C PHE A 40 14.17 -4.87 -7.92
N PRO A 41 14.99 -5.18 -8.94
CA PRO A 41 15.34 -4.17 -9.94
C PRO A 41 14.09 -3.52 -10.54
N GLY A 42 14.08 -2.19 -10.60
CA GLY A 42 12.92 -1.44 -11.11
C GLY A 42 11.79 -1.25 -10.13
N GLU A 43 11.92 -1.74 -8.91
CA GLU A 43 10.92 -1.55 -7.86
C GLU A 43 11.15 -0.25 -7.11
N LYS A 44 10.08 0.51 -6.90
CA LYS A 44 10.06 1.68 -6.01
C LYS A 44 9.03 1.44 -4.92
N ARG A 45 9.34 1.84 -3.70
CA ARG A 45 8.44 1.71 -2.55
C ARG A 45 8.15 3.07 -1.97
N ILE A 46 6.88 3.34 -1.68
CA ILE A 46 6.45 4.56 -1.01
C ILE A 46 5.67 4.17 0.24
N LEU A 47 6.17 4.63 1.39
CA LEU A 47 5.52 4.46 2.69
C LEU A 47 4.92 5.79 3.11
N ILE A 48 3.63 5.79 3.41
CA ILE A 48 2.92 6.92 3.99
C ILE A 48 2.61 6.58 5.45
N ASP A 49 2.92 7.47 6.37
CA ASP A 49 2.68 7.21 7.78
C ASP A 49 1.18 7.13 8.07
N SER A 50 0.78 6.10 8.81
CA SER A 50 -0.58 6.01 9.34
C SER A 50 -0.80 7.06 10.42
N PRO A 51 -2.05 7.54 10.63
CA PRO A 51 -2.32 8.55 11.65
C PRO A 51 -2.05 8.02 13.05
N LYS A 52 -1.55 8.88 13.92
CA LYS A 52 -1.26 8.56 15.32
C LYS A 52 -2.51 8.77 16.17
N VAL A 53 -3.41 7.80 16.13
CA VAL A 53 -4.64 7.79 16.95
C VAL A 53 -4.67 6.52 17.80
N ALA A 54 -5.42 6.55 18.89
CA ALA A 54 -5.50 5.41 19.81
C ALA A 54 -6.08 4.18 19.09
N THR A 55 -7.15 4.38 18.32
CA THR A 55 -7.77 3.36 17.48
C THR A 55 -8.23 4.01 16.18
N TYR A 56 -8.25 3.27 15.08
CA TYR A 56 -8.51 3.84 13.74
C TYR A 56 -9.97 4.20 13.49
N ASP A 57 -10.90 3.75 14.32
CA ASP A 57 -12.27 4.23 14.27
C ASP A 57 -12.39 5.74 14.55
N LEU A 58 -11.39 6.33 15.21
CA LEU A 58 -11.32 7.77 15.46
C LEU A 58 -10.92 8.56 14.21
N LYS A 59 -10.31 7.91 13.23
CA LYS A 59 -9.96 8.52 11.93
C LYS A 59 -10.16 7.48 10.83
N PRO A 60 -11.42 7.25 10.38
CA PRO A 60 -11.74 6.17 9.44
C PRO A 60 -11.04 6.27 8.07
N GLU A 61 -10.73 7.48 7.60
CA GLU A 61 -9.99 7.67 6.35
C GLU A 61 -8.52 7.27 6.49
N MET A 62 -8.01 7.18 7.73
CA MET A 62 -6.59 6.94 8.01
C MET A 62 -5.72 7.87 7.13
N SER A 63 -4.81 7.34 6.33
CA SER A 63 -3.97 8.14 5.42
C SER A 63 -4.32 7.91 3.96
N ALA A 64 -5.57 7.52 3.66
CA ALA A 64 -6.00 7.22 2.29
C ALA A 64 -5.82 8.39 1.32
N TYR A 65 -6.10 9.61 1.76
CA TYR A 65 -5.94 10.80 0.91
C TYR A 65 -4.47 11.05 0.57
N GLU A 66 -3.59 10.92 1.55
CA GLU A 66 -2.15 11.11 1.36
C GLU A 66 -1.56 10.02 0.46
N VAL A 67 -2.03 8.77 0.61
CA VAL A 67 -1.65 7.66 -0.26
C VAL A 67 -2.10 7.96 -1.70
N THR A 68 -3.33 8.43 -1.87
CA THR A 68 -3.88 8.78 -3.18
C THR A 68 -3.08 9.91 -3.84
N ASP A 69 -2.74 10.96 -3.08
CA ASP A 69 -1.95 12.08 -3.60
C ASP A 69 -0.57 11.61 -4.07
N ALA A 70 0.08 10.75 -3.30
CA ALA A 70 1.37 10.20 -3.69
C ALA A 70 1.26 9.33 -4.94
N LEU A 71 0.20 8.53 -5.04
CA LEU A 71 -0.07 7.71 -6.22
C LEU A 71 -0.27 8.57 -7.46
N LEU A 72 -1.06 9.65 -7.36
CA LEU A 72 -1.32 10.54 -8.50
C LEU A 72 -0.04 11.17 -9.03
N LYS A 73 0.87 11.57 -8.14
CA LYS A 73 2.18 12.10 -8.55
C LYS A 73 2.99 11.07 -9.31
N GLU A 74 2.99 9.82 -8.88
CA GLU A 74 3.70 8.75 -9.58
C GLU A 74 3.08 8.44 -10.95
N LEU A 75 1.75 8.49 -11.05
CA LEU A 75 1.06 8.30 -12.32
C LEU A 75 1.38 9.41 -13.32
N GLU A 76 1.52 10.66 -12.85
CA GLU A 76 1.90 11.78 -13.70
C GLU A 76 3.29 11.59 -14.31
N SER A 77 4.22 10.94 -13.61
CA SER A 77 5.55 10.68 -14.13
C SER A 77 5.56 9.68 -15.28
N GLY A 78 4.54 8.81 -15.37
CA GLY A 78 4.41 7.82 -16.43
C GLY A 78 5.45 6.71 -16.42
N ASP A 79 6.23 6.58 -15.35
CA ASP A 79 7.40 5.69 -15.29
C ASP A 79 7.08 4.26 -14.90
N ARG A 80 5.88 3.96 -14.42
CA ARG A 80 5.57 2.66 -13.84
C ARG A 80 4.73 1.79 -14.77
N ASN A 81 5.14 0.52 -14.93
CA ASN A 81 4.39 -0.47 -15.69
C ASN A 81 3.33 -1.16 -14.81
N ALA A 82 3.62 -1.33 -13.52
CA ALA A 82 2.72 -1.97 -12.58
C ALA A 82 2.71 -1.21 -11.25
N ILE A 83 1.54 -1.07 -10.65
CA ILE A 83 1.36 -0.41 -9.36
C ILE A 83 0.61 -1.35 -8.43
N ILE A 84 1.19 -1.61 -7.27
CA ILE A 84 0.57 -2.41 -6.21
C ILE A 84 0.32 -1.47 -5.03
N LEU A 85 -0.96 -1.25 -4.75
CA LEU A 85 -1.41 -0.34 -3.69
C LEU A 85 -2.36 -1.06 -2.76
N ASN A 86 -2.28 -0.77 -1.47
CA ASN A 86 -3.26 -1.23 -0.50
C ASN A 86 -3.77 -0.04 0.31
N PHE A 87 -5.10 0.13 0.35
CA PHE A 87 -5.75 1.04 1.26
C PHE A 87 -6.03 0.30 2.57
N ALA A 88 -5.37 0.73 3.63
CA ALA A 88 -5.43 0.05 4.93
C ALA A 88 -6.74 0.27 5.68
N ASN A 89 -7.43 1.37 5.40
CA ASN A 89 -8.53 1.83 6.25
C ASN A 89 -9.74 0.89 6.31
N PRO A 90 -10.22 0.23 5.25
CA PRO A 90 -11.37 -0.67 5.39
C PRO A 90 -11.09 -1.83 6.34
N ASP A 91 -9.91 -2.42 6.25
CA ASP A 91 -9.52 -3.54 7.11
C ASP A 91 -9.28 -3.08 8.55
N MET A 92 -8.44 -2.06 8.73
CA MET A 92 -8.04 -1.62 10.07
C MET A 92 -9.21 -1.04 10.85
N VAL A 93 -10.06 -0.25 10.22
CA VAL A 93 -11.27 0.29 10.86
C VAL A 93 -12.30 -0.82 11.11
N GLY A 94 -12.41 -1.78 10.18
CA GLY A 94 -13.28 -2.94 10.34
C GLY A 94 -12.96 -3.77 11.58
N HIS A 95 -11.68 -3.85 11.95
CA HIS A 95 -11.26 -4.55 13.18
C HIS A 95 -11.76 -3.90 14.46
N SER A 96 -12.20 -2.64 14.41
CA SER A 96 -12.81 -1.99 15.59
C SER A 96 -14.17 -2.58 15.96
N GLY A 97 -14.83 -3.24 15.02
CA GLY A 97 -16.18 -3.77 15.22
C GLY A 97 -17.27 -2.71 15.22
N LYS A 98 -16.95 -1.48 14.82
CA LYS A 98 -17.89 -0.36 14.81
C LYS A 98 -18.38 -0.10 13.39
N LEU A 99 -19.70 -0.18 13.18
CA LEU A 99 -20.29 -0.11 11.84
C LEU A 99 -20.12 1.27 11.19
N GLU A 100 -20.45 2.35 11.90
CA GLU A 100 -20.41 3.70 11.33
C GLU A 100 -19.02 4.11 10.82
N PRO A 101 -17.94 3.95 11.63
CA PRO A 101 -16.59 4.21 11.14
C PRO A 101 -16.20 3.32 9.97
N THR A 102 -16.64 2.07 9.94
CA THR A 102 -16.33 1.14 8.85
C THR A 102 -16.97 1.60 7.53
N ILE A 103 -18.21 2.09 7.59
CA ILE A 103 -18.89 2.67 6.43
C ILE A 103 -18.09 3.87 5.91
N LYS A 104 -17.67 4.76 6.81
CA LYS A 104 -16.85 5.92 6.47
C LYS A 104 -15.55 5.53 5.80
N ALA A 105 -14.92 4.46 6.27
CA ALA A 105 -13.65 3.99 5.69
C ALA A 105 -13.81 3.53 4.24
N ILE A 106 -14.97 3.01 3.88
CA ILE A 106 -15.24 2.49 2.53
C ILE A 106 -15.67 3.62 1.58
N GLU A 107 -16.39 4.61 2.08
CA GLU A 107 -16.83 5.76 1.30
C GLU A 107 -15.66 6.60 0.78
#